data_a3b73628f3f77db799c627fbb93083fb
#
_entry.id   a3b73628f3f77db799c627fbb93083fb
#
_cell.length_a   1.000
_cell.length_b   1.000
_cell.length_c   1.000
_cell.angle_alpha   90.00
_cell.angle_beta   90.00
_cell.angle_gamma   90.00
#
_symmetry.space_group_name_H-M   'P 1'
#
loop_
_entity.id
_entity.type
_entity.pdbx_description
1 polymer ?
#
loop_
_entity_poly.entity_id
_entity_poly.type
_entity_poly.pdbx_seq_one_letter_code
_entity_poly.pdbx_strand_id
1 'polypeptide(L)'
;VYNFIDDNPGVLMMDVGYTNDPYVISQNDRFVAINSALQVDLTGQVCADSLGTKFWSGVGGQIDFVYGASLSKGGKAIIAMPSITNKGVSKICPTLLDGAGVVTTRNHIHWFVTEFGAVDLYGKTLQERARLLISIAHPSAQEELDRAAFERWGSHHHYIKGYMK
;
A
#
# COMPACT_ATOMS: atom_id res chain seq x y z
N VAL A 1 -2.00 12.29 24.07
CA VAL A 1 -3.14 11.40 23.72
C VAL A 1 -3.80 10.90 25.00
N TYR A 2 -3.11 10.19 25.89
CA TYR A 2 -3.71 9.56 27.09
C TYR A 2 -4.48 10.55 27.96
N ASN A 3 -3.91 11.72 28.27
CA ASN A 3 -4.58 12.76 29.05
C ASN A 3 -5.82 13.36 28.35
N PHE A 4 -5.92 13.21 27.02
CA PHE A 4 -7.08 13.65 26.26
C PHE A 4 -8.24 12.63 26.33
N ILE A 5 -7.91 11.34 26.33
CA ILE A 5 -8.92 10.28 26.37
C ILE A 5 -9.39 9.99 27.80
N ASP A 6 -8.55 10.22 28.80
CA ASP A 6 -8.84 9.97 30.19
C ASP A 6 -10.05 10.80 30.65
N ASP A 7 -11.06 10.09 31.16
CA ASP A 7 -12.34 10.67 31.63
C ASP A 7 -13.02 11.64 30.63
N ASN A 8 -12.83 11.39 29.32
CA ASN A 8 -13.42 12.21 28.27
C ASN A 8 -14.68 11.56 27.70
N PRO A 9 -15.90 12.08 28.02
CA PRO A 9 -17.16 11.49 27.55
C PRO A 9 -17.34 11.54 26.02
N GLY A 10 -16.53 12.33 25.31
CA GLY A 10 -16.50 12.37 23.85
C GLY A 10 -15.70 11.25 23.20
N VAL A 11 -15.01 10.42 24.01
CA VAL A 11 -14.20 9.28 23.54
C VAL A 11 -14.79 7.97 24.04
N LEU A 12 -15.26 7.16 23.13
CA LEU A 12 -15.80 5.83 23.42
C LEU A 12 -14.83 4.75 22.95
N MET A 13 -14.31 3.97 23.91
CA MET A 13 -13.48 2.80 23.62
C MET A 13 -14.39 1.61 23.31
N MET A 14 -14.28 1.05 22.12
CA MET A 14 -15.11 -0.03 21.63
C MET A 14 -14.29 -1.30 21.38
N ASP A 15 -14.96 -2.43 21.35
CA ASP A 15 -14.39 -3.73 20.97
C ASP A 15 -13.84 -3.69 19.53
N VAL A 16 -12.74 -4.39 19.28
CA VAL A 16 -12.09 -4.46 17.97
C VAL A 16 -13.00 -5.04 16.89
N GLY A 17 -13.88 -5.98 17.25
CA GLY A 17 -14.87 -6.54 16.33
C GLY A 17 -15.85 -5.49 15.80
N TYR A 18 -16.06 -4.39 16.53
CA TYR A 18 -16.85 -3.25 16.06
C TYR A 18 -15.99 -2.22 15.34
N THR A 19 -14.86 -1.79 15.93
CA THR A 19 -14.04 -0.71 15.37
C THR A 19 -13.35 -1.07 14.07
N ASN A 20 -13.03 -2.37 13.89
CA ASN A 20 -12.38 -2.89 12.69
C ASN A 20 -13.35 -3.56 11.72
N ASP A 21 -14.66 -3.53 11.99
CA ASP A 21 -15.64 -4.04 11.02
C ASP A 21 -15.63 -3.15 9.76
N PRO A 22 -15.28 -3.69 8.58
CA PRO A 22 -15.27 -2.92 7.33
C PRO A 22 -16.62 -2.28 7.00
N TYR A 23 -17.74 -2.90 7.39
CA TYR A 23 -19.07 -2.33 7.23
C TYR A 23 -19.23 -1.08 8.10
N VAL A 24 -18.87 -1.14 9.37
CA VAL A 24 -18.93 0.02 10.29
C VAL A 24 -18.03 1.14 9.79
N ILE A 25 -16.80 0.82 9.38
CA ILE A 25 -15.85 1.77 8.80
C ILE A 25 -16.45 2.47 7.57
N SER A 26 -17.09 1.71 6.69
CA SER A 26 -17.67 2.20 5.43
C SER A 26 -18.85 3.16 5.59
N GLN A 27 -19.51 3.17 6.76
CA GLN A 27 -20.60 4.11 7.06
C GLN A 27 -20.12 5.57 7.22
N ASN A 28 -18.82 5.78 7.33
CA ASN A 28 -18.23 7.11 7.38
C ASN A 28 -17.92 7.59 5.95
N ASP A 29 -18.67 8.57 5.44
CA ASP A 29 -18.41 9.18 4.14
C ASP A 29 -16.99 9.76 4.05
N ARG A 30 -16.33 9.59 2.92
CA ARG A 30 -14.96 10.06 2.66
C ARG A 30 -13.92 9.56 3.67
N PHE A 31 -14.11 8.35 4.14
CA PHE A 31 -13.17 7.74 5.08
C PHE A 31 -11.79 7.55 4.42
N VAL A 32 -10.74 7.99 5.09
CA VAL A 32 -9.36 7.87 4.62
C VAL A 32 -8.61 6.92 5.54
N ALA A 33 -8.21 5.76 5.02
CA ALA A 33 -7.31 4.84 5.70
C ALA A 33 -5.88 5.01 5.18
N ILE A 34 -4.93 5.31 6.06
CA ILE A 34 -3.51 5.43 5.72
C ILE A 34 -2.75 4.37 6.51
N ASN A 35 -2.15 3.42 5.80
CA ASN A 35 -1.34 2.36 6.37
C ASN A 35 0.06 2.36 5.77
N SER A 36 1.01 1.71 6.43
CA SER A 36 2.37 1.55 5.93
C SER A 36 2.63 0.11 5.49
N ALA A 37 3.78 -0.11 4.82
CA ALA A 37 4.21 -1.42 4.37
C ALA A 37 5.71 -1.59 4.53
N LEU A 38 6.14 -2.86 4.57
CA LEU A 38 7.55 -3.23 4.47
C LEU A 38 7.98 -3.35 3.01
N GLN A 39 7.15 -3.99 2.16
CA GLN A 39 7.38 -4.18 0.73
C GLN A 39 6.07 -4.15 -0.06
N VAL A 40 6.18 -3.78 -1.35
CA VAL A 40 5.12 -3.96 -2.36
C VAL A 40 5.75 -4.56 -3.62
N ASP A 41 5.09 -5.53 -4.23
CA ASP A 41 5.51 -6.05 -5.54
C ASP A 41 4.88 -5.26 -6.70
N LEU A 42 5.39 -5.50 -7.92
CA LEU A 42 4.92 -4.80 -9.13
C LEU A 42 3.46 -5.08 -9.49
N THR A 43 2.81 -6.06 -8.87
CA THR A 43 1.37 -6.31 -9.03
C THR A 43 0.51 -5.53 -8.03
N GLY A 44 1.14 -4.93 -7.01
CA GLY A 44 0.48 -4.22 -5.93
C GLY A 44 0.13 -5.10 -4.72
N GLN A 45 0.74 -6.28 -4.57
CA GLN A 45 0.64 -7.07 -3.34
C GLN A 45 1.53 -6.46 -2.26
N VAL A 46 0.98 -6.29 -1.05
CA VAL A 46 1.64 -5.60 0.05
C VAL A 46 1.97 -6.58 1.17
N CYS A 47 3.24 -6.59 1.57
CA CYS A 47 3.70 -7.21 2.80
C CYS A 47 3.97 -6.12 3.85
N ALA A 48 3.38 -6.28 5.04
CA ALA A 48 3.51 -5.32 6.13
C ALA A 48 3.98 -5.95 7.45
N ASP A 49 4.02 -7.27 7.56
CA ASP A 49 4.28 -8.01 8.79
C ASP A 49 5.60 -8.78 8.80
N SER A 50 6.20 -8.99 7.62
CA SER A 50 7.39 -9.85 7.48
C SER A 50 8.39 -9.37 6.42
N LEU A 51 9.63 -9.80 6.52
CA LEU A 51 10.66 -9.71 5.49
C LEU A 51 11.16 -11.13 5.19
N GLY A 52 10.72 -11.68 4.06
CA GLY A 52 10.89 -13.10 3.79
C GLY A 52 10.19 -13.93 4.88
N THR A 53 10.90 -14.89 5.44
CA THR A 53 10.39 -15.77 6.51
C THR A 53 10.45 -15.14 7.91
N LYS A 54 11.01 -13.95 8.05
CA LYS A 54 11.15 -13.29 9.36
C LYS A 54 9.97 -12.36 9.65
N PHE A 55 9.14 -12.74 10.60
CA PHE A 55 8.03 -11.91 11.07
C PHE A 55 8.51 -10.77 11.98
N TRP A 56 7.92 -9.58 11.80
CA TRP A 56 8.12 -8.38 12.60
C TRP A 56 6.92 -8.06 13.48
N SER A 57 5.73 -8.43 13.02
CA SER A 57 4.48 -8.20 13.74
C SER A 57 3.43 -9.26 13.35
N GLY A 58 2.27 -9.19 13.98
CA GLY A 58 1.05 -9.80 13.44
C GLY A 58 0.49 -8.99 12.27
N VAL A 59 -0.50 -9.53 11.60
CA VAL A 59 -1.19 -8.91 10.45
C VAL A 59 -1.86 -7.59 10.83
N GLY A 60 -2.43 -7.49 12.05
CA GLY A 60 -3.16 -6.32 12.52
C GLY A 60 -4.43 -6.03 11.73
N GLY A 61 -4.96 -4.80 11.86
CA GLY A 61 -6.21 -4.35 11.23
C GLY A 61 -6.04 -3.66 9.86
N GLN A 62 -4.88 -3.78 9.21
CA GLN A 62 -4.62 -3.06 7.96
C GLN A 62 -5.68 -3.36 6.89
N ILE A 63 -6.02 -4.63 6.68
CA ILE A 63 -6.98 -5.02 5.66
C ILE A 63 -8.39 -4.52 5.98
N ASP A 64 -8.78 -4.49 7.26
CA ASP A 64 -10.11 -4.05 7.68
C ASP A 64 -10.33 -2.59 7.31
N PHE A 65 -9.36 -1.72 7.63
CA PHE A 65 -9.42 -0.29 7.32
C PHE A 65 -9.26 0.00 5.84
N VAL A 66 -8.36 -0.69 5.13
CA VAL A 66 -8.19 -0.57 3.67
C VAL A 66 -9.48 -0.97 2.95
N TYR A 67 -10.10 -2.07 3.34
CA TYR A 67 -11.34 -2.55 2.75
C TYR A 67 -12.51 -1.64 3.10
N GLY A 68 -12.68 -1.28 4.37
CA GLY A 68 -13.72 -0.34 4.80
C GLY A 68 -13.63 1.01 4.09
N ALA A 69 -12.42 1.56 3.95
CA ALA A 69 -12.20 2.80 3.20
C ALA A 69 -12.55 2.66 1.71
N SER A 70 -12.30 1.50 1.10
CA SER A 70 -12.65 1.25 -0.30
C SER A 70 -14.16 1.16 -0.55
N LEU A 71 -14.92 0.76 0.46
CA LEU A 71 -16.38 0.70 0.43
C LEU A 71 -17.05 2.03 0.80
N SER A 72 -16.34 2.91 1.51
CA SER A 72 -16.85 4.22 1.92
C SER A 72 -17.11 5.11 0.70
N LYS A 73 -18.23 5.82 0.71
CA LYS A 73 -18.57 6.79 -0.35
C LYS A 73 -17.53 7.92 -0.43
N GLY A 74 -16.73 7.91 -1.50
CA GLY A 74 -15.61 8.86 -1.67
C GLY A 74 -14.41 8.58 -0.77
N GLY A 75 -14.35 7.40 -0.17
CA GLY A 75 -13.25 6.96 0.68
C GLY A 75 -11.95 6.74 -0.09
N LYS A 76 -10.83 6.69 0.65
CA LYS A 76 -9.50 6.46 0.08
C LYS A 76 -8.71 5.46 0.92
N ALA A 77 -8.38 4.34 0.32
CA ALA A 77 -7.51 3.31 0.86
C ALA A 77 -6.06 3.60 0.40
N ILE A 78 -5.20 4.02 1.31
CA ILE A 78 -3.84 4.50 1.02
C ILE A 78 -2.82 3.62 1.74
N ILE A 79 -1.82 3.17 0.99
CA ILE A 79 -0.56 2.65 1.54
C ILE A 79 0.53 3.69 1.29
N ALA A 80 1.20 4.12 2.35
CA ALA A 80 2.28 5.11 2.28
C ALA A 80 3.55 4.58 2.93
N MET A 81 4.66 4.64 2.22
CA MET A 81 5.96 4.22 2.74
C MET A 81 7.12 4.93 2.02
N PRO A 82 8.29 5.09 2.64
CA PRO A 82 9.51 5.45 1.92
C PRO A 82 9.80 4.43 0.82
N SER A 83 10.26 4.89 -0.35
CA SER A 83 10.56 4.00 -1.48
C SER A 83 11.76 3.08 -1.24
N ILE A 84 12.69 3.50 -0.36
CA ILE A 84 13.87 2.73 0.04
C ILE A 84 13.98 2.64 1.56
N THR A 85 14.76 1.67 2.03
CA THR A 85 15.17 1.55 3.42
C THR A 85 16.32 2.53 3.72
N ASN A 86 16.64 2.74 5.01
CA ASN A 86 17.84 3.50 5.42
C ASN A 86 19.18 2.91 4.90
N LYS A 87 19.17 1.67 4.41
CA LYS A 87 20.33 1.00 3.78
C LYS A 87 20.31 1.11 2.25
N GLY A 88 19.39 1.87 1.66
CA GLY A 88 19.29 2.05 0.21
C GLY A 88 18.61 0.90 -0.54
N VAL A 89 18.00 -0.06 0.16
CA VAL A 89 17.29 -1.19 -0.48
C VAL A 89 15.89 -0.76 -0.86
N SER A 90 15.48 -1.01 -2.11
CA SER A 90 14.14 -0.69 -2.60
C SER A 90 13.08 -1.48 -1.82
N LYS A 91 12.00 -0.79 -1.46
CA LYS A 91 10.80 -1.39 -0.85
C LYS A 91 9.73 -1.70 -1.90
N ILE A 92 9.86 -1.17 -3.11
CA ILE A 92 9.13 -1.61 -4.29
C ILE A 92 10.00 -2.67 -4.97
N CYS A 93 9.49 -3.87 -5.18
CA CYS A 93 10.26 -5.02 -5.64
C CYS A 93 9.53 -5.76 -6.79
N PRO A 94 10.26 -6.49 -7.64
CA PRO A 94 9.64 -7.29 -8.72
C PRO A 94 8.61 -8.28 -8.20
N THR A 95 8.98 -9.01 -7.13
CA THR A 95 8.16 -9.93 -6.35
C THR A 95 8.48 -9.73 -4.88
N LEU A 96 7.53 -10.02 -3.99
CA LEU A 96 7.83 -10.04 -2.56
C LEU A 96 8.94 -11.05 -2.27
N LEU A 97 9.71 -10.84 -1.22
CA LEU A 97 10.74 -11.78 -0.78
C LEU A 97 10.13 -13.16 -0.54
N ASP A 98 10.90 -14.21 -0.83
CA ASP A 98 10.46 -15.59 -0.61
C ASP A 98 10.06 -15.81 0.85
N GLY A 99 8.85 -16.36 1.05
CA GLY A 99 8.27 -16.58 2.37
C GLY A 99 7.58 -15.36 2.99
N ALA A 100 7.61 -14.18 2.35
CA ALA A 100 6.87 -13.02 2.82
C ALA A 100 5.36 -13.20 2.67
N GLY A 101 4.60 -12.79 3.70
CA GLY A 101 3.14 -12.82 3.67
C GLY A 101 2.54 -11.69 2.82
N VAL A 102 1.40 -11.94 2.21
CA VAL A 102 0.58 -10.90 1.57
C VAL A 102 -0.46 -10.43 2.58
N VAL A 103 -0.16 -9.34 3.29
CA VAL A 103 -1.07 -8.77 4.29
C VAL A 103 -2.25 -8.08 3.62
N THR A 104 -2.00 -7.37 2.52
CA THR A 104 -3.05 -6.75 1.73
C THR A 104 -2.88 -7.14 0.25
N THR A 105 -3.92 -7.75 -0.31
CA THR A 105 -3.87 -8.22 -1.69
C THR A 105 -3.96 -7.05 -2.68
N ARG A 106 -3.50 -7.27 -3.91
CA ARG A 106 -3.62 -6.30 -5.02
C ARG A 106 -5.06 -5.85 -5.31
N ASN A 107 -6.05 -6.64 -4.89
CA ASN A 107 -7.47 -6.29 -5.08
C ASN A 107 -7.91 -5.14 -4.18
N HIS A 108 -7.32 -5.01 -3.00
CA HIS A 108 -7.72 -4.03 -1.99
C HIS A 108 -6.87 -2.75 -2.03
N ILE A 109 -5.72 -2.76 -2.73
CA ILE A 109 -4.86 -1.59 -2.82
C ILE A 109 -5.36 -0.65 -3.92
N HIS A 110 -5.73 0.58 -3.51
CA HIS A 110 -6.11 1.66 -4.42
C HIS A 110 -4.96 2.65 -4.55
N TRP A 111 -4.67 3.44 -3.52
CA TRP A 111 -3.62 4.45 -3.55
C TRP A 111 -2.32 3.95 -2.95
N PHE A 112 -1.23 4.23 -3.66
CA PHE A 112 0.12 3.99 -3.17
C PHE A 112 0.92 5.29 -3.20
N VAL A 113 1.63 5.60 -2.09
CA VAL A 113 2.33 6.88 -1.91
C VAL A 113 3.76 6.63 -1.45
N THR A 114 4.70 7.31 -2.09
CA THR A 114 6.10 7.43 -1.67
C THR A 114 6.51 8.89 -1.66
N GLU A 115 7.76 9.18 -1.30
CA GLU A 115 8.34 10.52 -1.39
C GLU A 115 8.44 11.05 -2.83
N PHE A 116 8.28 10.16 -3.84
CA PHE A 116 8.33 10.54 -5.26
C PHE A 116 6.94 10.77 -5.88
N GLY A 117 5.87 10.50 -5.15
CA GLY A 117 4.52 10.77 -5.63
C GLY A 117 3.46 9.81 -5.11
N ALA A 118 2.26 9.96 -5.67
CA ALA A 118 1.08 9.16 -5.36
C ALA A 118 0.48 8.61 -6.66
N VAL A 119 0.10 7.33 -6.65
CA VAL A 119 -0.51 6.65 -7.80
C VAL A 119 -1.78 5.92 -7.38
N ASP A 120 -2.77 5.90 -8.27
CA ASP A 120 -3.99 5.13 -8.10
C ASP A 120 -3.90 3.83 -8.92
N LEU A 121 -3.92 2.70 -8.21
CA LEU A 121 -3.83 1.35 -8.78
C LEU A 121 -5.20 0.71 -9.04
N TYR A 122 -6.29 1.39 -8.64
CA TYR A 122 -7.62 0.84 -8.81
C TYR A 122 -8.02 0.77 -10.29
N GLY A 123 -8.60 -0.36 -10.71
CA GLY A 123 -9.01 -0.58 -12.09
C GLY A 123 -7.87 -0.72 -13.11
N LYS A 124 -6.60 -0.78 -12.67
CA LYS A 124 -5.44 -0.89 -13.54
C LYS A 124 -5.07 -2.35 -13.81
N THR A 125 -4.64 -2.63 -15.04
CA THR A 125 -4.02 -3.90 -15.42
C THR A 125 -2.71 -4.11 -14.65
N LEU A 126 -2.18 -5.34 -14.61
CA LEU A 126 -0.91 -5.61 -13.93
C LEU A 126 0.26 -4.83 -14.53
N GLN A 127 0.26 -4.65 -15.85
CA GLN A 127 1.27 -3.84 -16.55
C GLN A 127 1.18 -2.36 -16.18
N GLU A 128 -0.03 -1.79 -16.12
CA GLU A 128 -0.24 -0.41 -15.68
C GLU A 128 0.14 -0.22 -14.21
N ARG A 129 -0.19 -1.17 -13.32
CA ARG A 129 0.24 -1.16 -11.92
C ARG A 129 1.76 -1.12 -11.79
N ALA A 130 2.45 -1.99 -12.54
CA ALA A 130 3.91 -2.02 -12.54
C ALA A 130 4.48 -0.65 -12.96
N ARG A 131 3.98 -0.06 -14.06
CA ARG A 131 4.40 1.27 -14.53
C ARG A 131 4.21 2.34 -13.46
N LEU A 132 3.03 2.38 -12.85
CA LEU A 132 2.70 3.36 -11.82
C LEU A 132 3.58 3.20 -10.59
N LEU A 133 3.81 1.98 -10.11
CA LEU A 133 4.71 1.72 -8.97
C LEU A 133 6.16 2.07 -9.28
N ILE A 134 6.64 1.76 -10.50
CA ILE A 134 8.00 2.14 -10.93
C ILE A 134 8.15 3.66 -10.98
N SER A 135 7.12 4.41 -11.41
CA SER A 135 7.19 5.87 -11.50
C SER A 135 7.38 6.57 -10.16
N ILE A 136 6.98 5.92 -9.06
CA ILE A 136 7.14 6.42 -7.68
C ILE A 136 8.21 5.67 -6.89
N ALA A 137 8.96 4.77 -7.53
CA ALA A 137 10.11 4.11 -6.94
C ALA A 137 11.31 5.07 -6.87
N HIS A 138 12.25 4.76 -5.96
CA HIS A 138 13.51 5.49 -5.91
C HIS A 138 14.25 5.39 -7.25
N PRO A 139 14.84 6.48 -7.78
CA PRO A 139 15.49 6.48 -9.09
C PRO A 139 16.54 5.37 -9.28
N SER A 140 17.28 5.01 -8.22
CA SER A 140 18.28 3.93 -8.28
C SER A 140 17.72 2.54 -8.51
N ALA A 141 16.42 2.34 -8.27
CA ALA A 141 15.75 1.03 -8.43
C ALA A 141 14.94 0.93 -9.73
N GLN A 142 14.63 2.06 -10.37
CA GLN A 142 13.70 2.09 -11.50
C GLN A 142 14.16 1.23 -12.68
N GLU A 143 15.46 1.23 -13.00
CA GLU A 143 15.99 0.44 -14.13
C GLU A 143 15.85 -1.07 -13.90
N GLU A 144 16.16 -1.54 -12.69
CA GLU A 144 16.01 -2.95 -12.31
C GLU A 144 14.53 -3.38 -12.34
N LEU A 145 13.65 -2.55 -11.78
CA LEU A 145 12.21 -2.80 -11.76
C LEU A 145 11.62 -2.81 -13.19
N ASP A 146 12.06 -1.92 -14.06
CA ASP A 146 11.61 -1.84 -15.45
C ASP A 146 12.05 -3.08 -16.25
N ARG A 147 13.28 -3.55 -16.03
CA ARG A 147 13.78 -4.80 -16.63
C ARG A 147 12.94 -6.00 -16.18
N ALA A 148 12.69 -6.12 -14.88
CA ALA A 148 11.88 -7.21 -14.34
C ALA A 148 10.42 -7.17 -14.86
N ALA A 149 9.86 -5.98 -15.01
CA ALA A 149 8.53 -5.80 -15.60
C ALA A 149 8.51 -6.20 -17.08
N PHE A 150 9.56 -5.86 -17.83
CA PHE A 150 9.70 -6.25 -19.23
C PHE A 150 9.83 -7.78 -19.41
N GLU A 151 10.68 -8.42 -18.60
CA GLU A 151 10.84 -9.88 -18.61
C GLU A 151 9.51 -10.60 -18.31
N ARG A 152 8.70 -10.02 -17.41
CA ARG A 152 7.45 -10.63 -16.98
C ARG A 152 6.29 -10.41 -17.97
N TRP A 153 6.22 -9.23 -18.62
CA TRP A 153 5.06 -8.83 -19.42
C TRP A 153 5.39 -8.35 -20.85
N GLY A 154 6.66 -8.33 -21.24
CA GLY A 154 7.09 -7.98 -22.60
C GLY A 154 6.85 -6.52 -23.00
N SER A 155 6.70 -5.60 -22.05
CA SER A 155 6.47 -4.18 -22.35
C SER A 155 7.57 -3.28 -21.82
N HIS A 156 8.22 -2.51 -22.72
CA HIS A 156 9.15 -1.44 -22.32
C HIS A 156 8.39 -0.20 -21.82
N HIS A 157 8.86 0.39 -20.73
CA HIS A 157 8.21 1.53 -20.09
C HIS A 157 8.72 2.91 -20.54
N HIS A 158 9.38 3.01 -21.66
CA HIS A 158 9.91 4.28 -22.19
C HIS A 158 8.87 5.41 -22.40
N TYR A 159 7.59 5.17 -22.06
CA TYR A 159 6.51 6.14 -22.29
C TYR A 159 6.18 7.09 -21.14
N ILE A 160 6.80 6.95 -19.97
CA ILE A 160 6.41 7.76 -18.80
C ILE A 160 6.99 9.19 -18.85
N LYS A 161 8.08 9.45 -19.56
CA LYS A 161 8.65 10.81 -19.67
C LYS A 161 7.76 11.86 -20.35
N GLY A 162 6.64 11.47 -20.94
CA GLY A 162 5.71 12.35 -21.64
C GLY A 162 4.48 12.82 -20.87
N TYR A 163 4.17 12.21 -19.71
CA TYR A 163 2.95 12.49 -18.95
C TYR A 163 3.16 13.33 -17.67
N MET A 164 4.40 13.70 -17.36
CA MET A 164 4.70 14.67 -16.29
C MET A 164 5.04 16.03 -16.90
N LYS A 165 4.06 16.66 -17.55
CA LYS A 165 4.07 18.10 -17.85
C LYS A 165 2.77 18.71 -17.36
#